data_d0864dd9c343fce59cd5bb1f92fb7d30
#
_entry.id   d0864dd9c343fce59cd5bb1f92fb7d30
#
_cell.length_a   1.000
_cell.length_b   1.000
_cell.length_c   1.000
_cell.angle_alpha   90.00
_cell.angle_beta   90.00
_cell.angle_gamma   90.00
#
_symmetry.space_group_name_H-M   'P 1'
#
loop_
_entity.id
_entity.type
_entity.pdbx_description
1 polymer ?
#
loop_
_entity_poly.entity_id
_entity_poly.type
_entity_poly.pdbx_seq_one_letter_code
_entity_poly.pdbx_strand_id
1 'polypeptide(L)'
;NELDWPESTKEIQRNWIGKSVGAEVKFKVANNDNLEFTVFTTRPDTLFGATYCVLSPEHELISKLTTPEQKQAIENYIKQAASKSDLERTELNKDKTGVFTGSYAINPVNNEKIPIWISDYVLVTYGTGAIMAVPAHDQRDYEFATKFGLKIIPVLEGGDISKEAFVGDGVHINSDFLNGLNKEDSINKMISWLEEKNIGNKKINYKLREWIFARQRYWGEPIPVVYDENDKAYILPESDLPLVLPELEDYSPSKSGDSPLDKATNWVNTTFDGKNVKRETSTMPGRAGSSWYFLRYIDPKNDNEFANQELLKHWMPVDLYVGGPEHAVGHLLYSRFWNEYLFDKG
;
A
#
# COMPACT_ATOMS: atom_id res chain seq x y z
N ASN A 1 20.27 -0.82 -5.85
CA ASN A 1 21.54 -0.29 -5.31
C ASN A 1 22.74 -0.65 -6.20
N GLU A 2 22.55 -1.45 -7.24
CA GLU A 2 23.62 -1.93 -8.15
C GLU A 2 23.98 -0.91 -9.23
N LEU A 3 23.05 0.00 -9.56
CA LEU A 3 23.26 1.01 -10.59
C LEU A 3 24.19 2.13 -10.10
N ASP A 4 25.09 2.56 -10.97
CA ASP A 4 25.96 3.74 -10.75
C ASP A 4 25.21 5.04 -11.05
N TRP A 5 24.17 5.30 -10.25
CA TRP A 5 23.36 6.52 -10.31
C TRP A 5 23.67 7.43 -9.13
N PRO A 6 23.40 8.75 -9.27
CA PRO A 6 23.52 9.68 -8.16
C PRO A 6 22.75 9.20 -6.93
N GLU A 7 23.35 9.30 -5.75
CA GLU A 7 22.72 8.80 -4.51
C GLU A 7 21.39 9.49 -4.21
N SER A 8 21.26 10.77 -4.56
CA SER A 8 20.00 11.51 -4.45
C SER A 8 18.85 10.86 -5.24
N THR A 9 19.12 10.38 -6.46
CA THR A 9 18.12 9.67 -7.28
C THR A 9 17.73 8.34 -6.64
N LYS A 10 18.73 7.58 -6.16
CA LYS A 10 18.48 6.31 -5.45
C LYS A 10 17.70 6.50 -4.17
N GLU A 11 17.96 7.57 -3.43
CA GLU A 11 17.25 7.89 -2.20
C GLU A 11 15.78 8.26 -2.46
N ILE A 12 15.51 9.07 -3.50
CA ILE A 12 14.13 9.38 -3.92
C ILE A 12 13.37 8.10 -4.25
N GLN A 13 13.98 7.15 -4.97
CA GLN A 13 13.37 5.86 -5.31
C GLN A 13 13.15 4.99 -4.07
N ARG A 14 14.13 4.88 -3.16
CA ARG A 14 13.99 4.12 -1.90
C ARG A 14 12.84 4.66 -1.05
N ASN A 15 12.75 5.99 -0.93
CA ASN A 15 11.68 6.63 -0.16
C ASN A 15 10.30 6.41 -0.80
N TRP A 16 10.22 6.40 -2.12
CA TRP A 16 8.99 6.10 -2.84
C TRP A 16 8.56 4.64 -2.69
N ILE A 17 9.49 3.70 -2.82
CA ILE A 17 9.26 2.28 -2.61
C ILE A 17 8.90 2.03 -1.14
N GLY A 18 9.55 2.74 -0.22
CA GLY A 18 9.24 2.74 1.20
C GLY A 18 9.29 1.35 1.82
N LYS A 19 10.40 0.62 1.58
CA LYS A 19 10.63 -0.69 2.20
C LYS A 19 10.63 -0.56 3.71
N SER A 20 9.77 -1.30 4.37
CA SER A 20 9.67 -1.41 5.83
C SER A 20 9.96 -2.84 6.26
N VAL A 21 10.91 -3.01 7.15
CA VAL A 21 11.23 -4.31 7.76
C VAL A 21 10.69 -4.30 9.17
N GLY A 22 9.93 -5.33 9.53
CA GLY A 22 9.30 -5.43 10.84
C GLY A 22 8.81 -6.85 11.11
N ALA A 23 7.74 -6.97 11.86
CA ALA A 23 7.09 -8.23 12.15
C ALA A 23 5.58 -8.13 12.03
N GLU A 24 4.96 -9.23 11.63
CA GLU A 24 3.54 -9.50 11.87
C GLU A 24 3.41 -10.12 13.26
N VAL A 25 2.41 -9.66 14.01
CA VAL A 25 2.12 -10.14 15.37
C VAL A 25 0.63 -10.44 15.47
N LYS A 26 0.29 -11.64 15.95
CA LYS A 26 -1.09 -12.06 16.15
C LYS A 26 -1.58 -11.68 17.53
N PHE A 27 -2.76 -11.05 17.59
CA PHE A 27 -3.46 -10.70 18.81
C PHE A 27 -4.74 -11.51 18.90
N LYS A 28 -4.90 -12.30 19.93
CA LYS A 28 -6.17 -12.97 20.25
C LYS A 28 -7.15 -11.99 20.85
N VAL A 29 -8.44 -12.19 20.58
CA VAL A 29 -9.51 -11.41 21.19
C VAL A 29 -9.87 -12.02 22.53
N ALA A 30 -9.91 -11.19 23.56
CA ALA A 30 -10.27 -11.65 24.90
C ALA A 30 -11.68 -12.24 24.94
N ASN A 31 -11.86 -13.36 25.62
CA ASN A 31 -13.11 -14.11 25.74
C ASN A 31 -13.65 -14.69 24.41
N ASN A 32 -12.83 -14.78 23.37
CA ASN A 32 -13.16 -15.44 22.11
C ASN A 32 -11.90 -16.05 21.48
N ASP A 33 -11.57 -17.27 21.88
CA ASP A 33 -10.34 -17.97 21.45
C ASP A 33 -10.27 -18.26 19.93
N ASN A 34 -11.38 -18.18 19.23
CA ASN A 34 -11.45 -18.41 17.79
C ASN A 34 -11.31 -17.11 16.97
N LEU A 35 -11.16 -15.96 17.63
CA LEU A 35 -11.03 -14.67 16.97
C LEU A 35 -9.65 -14.07 17.24
N GLU A 36 -8.93 -13.83 16.19
CA GLU A 36 -7.62 -13.17 16.23
C GLU A 36 -7.49 -12.20 15.06
N PHE A 37 -6.59 -11.23 15.18
CA PHE A 37 -6.18 -10.34 14.10
C PHE A 37 -4.66 -10.17 14.12
N THR A 38 -4.10 -9.81 12.98
CA THR A 38 -2.67 -9.63 12.83
C THR A 38 -2.37 -8.13 12.69
N VAL A 39 -1.34 -7.66 13.37
CA VAL A 39 -0.79 -6.31 13.18
C VAL A 39 0.59 -6.39 12.52
N PHE A 40 0.92 -5.40 11.69
CA PHE A 40 2.28 -5.19 11.23
C PHE A 40 2.92 -4.04 12.00
N THR A 41 4.14 -4.25 12.50
CA THR A 41 4.91 -3.21 13.17
C THR A 41 6.37 -3.22 12.75
N THR A 42 6.97 -2.04 12.59
CA THR A 42 8.42 -1.88 12.39
C THR A 42 9.19 -1.88 13.73
N ARG A 43 8.46 -1.82 14.85
CA ARG A 43 9.00 -1.77 16.21
C ARG A 43 8.44 -2.92 17.07
N PRO A 44 8.66 -4.20 16.69
CA PRO A 44 8.21 -5.32 17.51
C PRO A 44 8.84 -5.34 18.90
N ASP A 45 10.01 -4.76 19.05
CA ASP A 45 10.74 -4.56 20.30
C ASP A 45 9.94 -3.78 21.36
N THR A 46 8.99 -2.93 20.95
CA THR A 46 8.18 -2.12 21.88
C THR A 46 6.86 -2.78 22.28
N LEU A 47 6.63 -4.04 21.93
CA LEU A 47 5.36 -4.77 22.17
C LEU A 47 4.92 -4.80 23.64
N PHE A 48 5.86 -4.80 24.57
CA PHE A 48 5.56 -4.68 26.01
C PHE A 48 4.90 -3.35 26.40
N GLY A 49 5.10 -2.29 25.60
CA GLY A 49 4.48 -0.99 25.77
C GLY A 49 3.18 -0.80 25.00
N ALA A 50 2.71 -1.83 24.30
CA ALA A 50 1.44 -1.79 23.59
C ALA A 50 0.28 -1.83 24.60
N THR A 51 -0.50 -0.74 24.68
CA THR A 51 -1.57 -0.55 25.66
C THR A 51 -2.96 -0.54 25.06
N TYR A 52 -3.08 -0.50 23.74
CA TYR A 52 -4.32 -0.67 23.00
C TYR A 52 -4.04 -1.09 21.55
N CYS A 53 -5.06 -1.55 20.86
CA CYS A 53 -5.02 -1.81 19.42
C CYS A 53 -6.01 -0.91 18.70
N VAL A 54 -5.71 -0.56 17.45
CA VAL A 54 -6.59 0.23 16.59
C VAL A 54 -6.76 -0.49 15.26
N LEU A 55 -8.00 -0.66 14.83
CA LEU A 55 -8.36 -1.20 13.53
C LEU A 55 -8.93 -0.11 12.63
N SER A 56 -8.73 -0.27 11.32
CA SER A 56 -9.40 0.55 10.31
C SER A 56 -10.92 0.41 10.43
N PRO A 57 -11.71 1.47 10.23
CA PRO A 57 -13.16 1.38 10.20
C PRO A 57 -13.73 0.38 9.18
N GLU A 58 -12.96 0.06 8.13
CA GLU A 58 -13.32 -0.88 7.07
C GLU A 58 -12.86 -2.32 7.34
N HIS A 59 -12.20 -2.58 8.47
CA HIS A 59 -11.67 -3.90 8.77
C HIS A 59 -12.79 -4.94 8.96
N GLU A 60 -12.65 -6.11 8.33
CA GLU A 60 -13.67 -7.17 8.29
C GLU A 60 -14.14 -7.68 9.66
N LEU A 61 -13.29 -7.58 10.67
CA LEU A 61 -13.61 -8.04 12.03
C LEU A 61 -14.43 -7.06 12.85
N ILE A 62 -14.66 -5.82 12.40
CA ILE A 62 -15.33 -4.80 13.21
C ILE A 62 -16.73 -5.27 13.65
N SER A 63 -17.49 -5.89 12.76
CA SER A 63 -18.82 -6.42 13.10
C SER A 63 -18.79 -7.49 14.19
N LYS A 64 -17.71 -8.26 14.31
CA LYS A 64 -17.52 -9.32 15.32
C LYS A 64 -16.95 -8.78 16.64
N LEU A 65 -16.23 -7.65 16.58
CA LEU A 65 -15.60 -6.99 17.72
C LEU A 65 -16.52 -5.98 18.42
N THR A 66 -17.55 -5.52 17.72
CA THR A 66 -18.48 -4.50 18.24
C THR A 66 -19.48 -5.11 19.21
N THR A 67 -19.44 -4.65 20.46
CA THR A 67 -20.47 -5.05 21.43
C THR A 67 -21.80 -4.35 21.15
N PRO A 68 -22.96 -4.88 21.64
CA PRO A 68 -24.27 -4.27 21.43
C PRO A 68 -24.32 -2.80 21.85
N GLU A 69 -23.65 -2.45 22.95
CA GLU A 69 -23.63 -1.11 23.54
C GLU A 69 -22.88 -0.11 22.64
N GLN A 70 -21.87 -0.59 21.88
CA GLN A 70 -21.04 0.25 21.02
C GLN A 70 -21.55 0.32 19.57
N LYS A 71 -22.54 -0.50 19.22
CA LYS A 71 -22.99 -0.68 17.83
C LYS A 71 -23.33 0.65 17.13
N GLN A 72 -24.16 1.47 17.75
CA GLN A 72 -24.58 2.73 17.15
C GLN A 72 -23.42 3.72 16.97
N ALA A 73 -22.52 3.79 17.94
CA ALA A 73 -21.35 4.67 17.88
C ALA A 73 -20.38 4.22 16.76
N ILE A 74 -20.14 2.92 16.65
CA ILE A 74 -19.30 2.32 15.61
C ILE A 74 -19.88 2.56 14.22
N GLU A 75 -21.17 2.29 13.99
CA GLU A 75 -21.81 2.50 12.69
C GLU A 75 -21.79 3.98 12.25
N ASN A 76 -22.00 4.89 13.18
CA ASN A 76 -21.90 6.33 12.90
C ASN A 76 -20.47 6.74 12.52
N TYR A 77 -19.47 6.21 13.24
CA TYR A 77 -18.08 6.51 12.98
C TYR A 77 -17.61 5.96 11.62
N ILE A 78 -18.02 4.73 11.26
CA ILE A 78 -17.73 4.14 9.95
C ILE A 78 -18.26 5.03 8.82
N LYS A 79 -19.50 5.50 8.91
CA LYS A 79 -20.10 6.42 7.93
C LYS A 79 -19.35 7.74 7.83
N GLN A 80 -18.91 8.29 8.95
CA GLN A 80 -18.10 9.51 8.98
C GLN A 80 -16.71 9.30 8.36
N ALA A 81 -16.05 8.18 8.65
CA ALA A 81 -14.75 7.85 8.09
C ALA A 81 -14.82 7.63 6.57
N ALA A 82 -15.86 6.96 6.08
CA ALA A 82 -16.06 6.69 4.65
C ALA A 82 -16.26 7.96 3.81
N SER A 83 -16.62 9.10 4.40
CA SER A 83 -16.72 10.38 3.69
C SER A 83 -15.39 11.10 3.50
N LYS A 84 -14.29 10.60 4.07
CA LYS A 84 -12.96 11.21 4.03
C LYS A 84 -12.04 10.45 3.08
N SER A 85 -11.20 11.18 2.34
CA SER A 85 -10.11 10.58 1.56
C SER A 85 -8.99 10.05 2.46
N ASP A 86 -8.17 9.12 1.96
CA ASP A 86 -7.00 8.59 2.68
C ASP A 86 -6.01 9.70 3.08
N LEU A 87 -5.90 10.74 2.25
CA LEU A 87 -5.04 11.89 2.55
C LEU A 87 -5.56 12.68 3.76
N GLU A 88 -6.85 12.97 3.78
CA GLU A 88 -7.49 13.65 4.92
C GLU A 88 -7.45 12.83 6.21
N ARG A 89 -7.49 11.51 6.10
CA ARG A 89 -7.43 10.59 7.24
C ARG A 89 -6.03 10.52 7.87
N THR A 90 -4.97 10.63 7.07
CA THR A 90 -3.58 10.49 7.51
C THR A 90 -2.88 11.80 7.84
N GLU A 91 -3.56 12.94 7.76
CA GLU A 91 -3.00 14.26 8.07
C GLU A 91 -2.59 14.36 9.54
N LEU A 92 -1.29 14.64 9.79
CA LEU A 92 -0.68 14.57 11.12
C LEU A 92 -1.22 15.59 12.12
N ASN A 93 -1.69 16.75 11.65
CA ASN A 93 -2.13 17.86 12.50
C ASN A 93 -3.63 17.83 12.85
N LYS A 94 -4.31 16.72 12.55
CA LYS A 94 -5.74 16.58 12.82
C LYS A 94 -5.99 16.02 14.22
N ASP A 95 -7.07 16.48 14.84
CA ASP A 95 -7.59 15.90 16.09
C ASP A 95 -7.77 14.38 15.93
N LYS A 96 -7.18 13.61 16.83
CA LYS A 96 -7.34 12.16 16.83
C LYS A 96 -8.76 11.80 17.22
N THR A 97 -9.42 11.02 16.37
CA THR A 97 -10.78 10.53 16.59
C THR A 97 -10.79 9.01 16.62
N GLY A 98 -11.72 8.43 17.32
CA GLY A 98 -11.88 6.98 17.39
C GLY A 98 -13.03 6.57 18.28
N VAL A 99 -13.43 5.31 18.17
CA VAL A 99 -14.51 4.72 18.98
C VAL A 99 -14.04 3.37 19.53
N PHE A 100 -14.28 3.15 20.82
CA PHE A 100 -14.01 1.85 21.45
C PHE A 100 -15.01 0.81 20.95
N THR A 101 -14.54 -0.38 20.59
CA THR A 101 -15.40 -1.46 20.06
C THR A 101 -16.21 -2.18 21.13
N GLY A 102 -15.83 -2.04 22.41
CA GLY A 102 -16.33 -2.84 23.53
C GLY A 102 -15.50 -4.11 23.78
N SER A 103 -14.62 -4.47 22.86
CA SER A 103 -13.79 -5.69 22.94
C SER A 103 -12.33 -5.38 23.30
N TYR A 104 -11.64 -6.40 23.78
CA TYR A 104 -10.24 -6.33 24.17
C TYR A 104 -9.41 -7.36 23.43
N ALA A 105 -8.18 -7.02 23.12
CA ALA A 105 -7.15 -7.94 22.66
C ALA A 105 -6.29 -8.42 23.83
N ILE A 106 -5.64 -9.57 23.68
CA ILE A 106 -4.62 -10.07 24.60
C ILE A 106 -3.24 -9.70 24.03
N ASN A 107 -2.49 -8.89 24.75
CA ASN A 107 -1.10 -8.62 24.40
C ASN A 107 -0.27 -9.90 24.59
N PRO A 108 0.35 -10.45 23.53
CA PRO A 108 0.95 -11.77 23.57
C PRO A 108 2.20 -11.88 24.46
N VAL A 109 2.87 -10.75 24.81
CA VAL A 109 4.11 -10.80 25.62
C VAL A 109 3.85 -10.80 27.13
N ASN A 110 2.72 -10.25 27.59
CA ASN A 110 2.42 -10.10 29.02
C ASN A 110 1.03 -10.59 29.43
N ASN A 111 0.23 -11.07 28.46
CA ASN A 111 -1.16 -11.50 28.62
C ASN A 111 -2.13 -10.43 29.17
N GLU A 112 -1.76 -9.15 29.11
CA GLU A 112 -2.67 -8.07 29.49
C GLU A 112 -3.80 -7.90 28.48
N LYS A 113 -5.00 -7.60 29.02
CA LYS A 113 -6.13 -7.19 28.19
C LYS A 113 -6.00 -5.72 27.82
N ILE A 114 -5.91 -5.43 26.53
CA ILE A 114 -5.80 -4.08 25.98
C ILE A 114 -7.02 -3.77 25.10
N PRO A 115 -7.62 -2.57 25.19
CA PRO A 115 -8.84 -2.27 24.45
C PRO A 115 -8.61 -2.17 22.94
N ILE A 116 -9.64 -2.57 22.17
CA ILE A 116 -9.64 -2.48 20.71
C ILE A 116 -10.50 -1.29 20.30
N TRP A 117 -9.90 -0.37 19.56
CA TRP A 117 -10.54 0.83 19.02
C TRP A 117 -10.65 0.77 17.50
N ILE A 118 -11.54 1.57 16.91
CA ILE A 118 -11.46 1.95 15.50
C ILE A 118 -11.06 3.41 15.39
N SER A 119 -10.25 3.72 14.38
CA SER A 119 -9.88 5.09 14.08
C SER A 119 -9.58 5.27 12.59
N ASP A 120 -9.91 6.45 12.07
CA ASP A 120 -9.78 6.78 10.66
C ASP A 120 -8.33 6.97 10.19
N TYR A 121 -7.37 7.16 11.09
CA TYR A 121 -5.94 7.22 10.72
C TYR A 121 -5.32 5.86 10.40
N VAL A 122 -5.99 4.75 10.70
CA VAL A 122 -5.59 3.40 10.28
C VAL A 122 -6.27 3.07 8.96
N LEU A 123 -5.46 2.73 7.94
CA LEU A 123 -5.95 2.40 6.60
C LEU A 123 -5.91 0.91 6.36
N VAL A 124 -6.97 0.36 5.77
CA VAL A 124 -7.03 -1.04 5.34
C VAL A 124 -6.07 -1.33 4.17
N THR A 125 -5.71 -0.30 3.42
CA THR A 125 -4.79 -0.39 2.27
C THR A 125 -3.31 -0.47 2.66
N TYR A 126 -2.98 -0.30 3.95
CA TYR A 126 -1.62 -0.38 4.44
C TYR A 126 -1.46 -1.41 5.56
N GLY A 127 -0.53 -2.35 5.36
CA GLY A 127 -0.30 -3.45 6.30
C GLY A 127 -1.49 -4.40 6.39
N THR A 128 -1.98 -4.61 7.60
CA THR A 128 -3.11 -5.52 7.89
C THR A 128 -4.42 -4.76 8.18
N GLY A 129 -4.43 -3.43 8.08
CA GLY A 129 -5.57 -2.62 8.53
C GLY A 129 -5.75 -2.60 10.05
N ALA A 130 -4.76 -3.08 10.81
CA ALA A 130 -4.73 -3.08 12.26
C ALA A 130 -3.32 -2.70 12.77
N ILE A 131 -3.26 -1.98 13.87
CA ILE A 131 -2.01 -1.59 14.54
C ILE A 131 -2.08 -1.92 16.03
N MET A 132 -0.92 -2.20 16.62
CA MET A 132 -0.69 -2.06 18.04
C MET A 132 -0.25 -0.63 18.32
N ALA A 133 -0.72 -0.04 19.40
CA ALA A 133 -0.40 1.33 19.78
C ALA A 133 0.53 1.36 21.00
N VAL A 134 1.64 2.10 20.86
CA VAL A 134 2.67 2.24 21.88
C VAL A 134 2.83 3.71 22.26
N PRO A 135 1.93 4.26 23.07
CA PRO A 135 1.82 5.70 23.30
C PRO A 135 3.06 6.33 23.94
N ALA A 136 3.87 5.59 24.66
CA ALA A 136 5.12 6.13 25.20
C ALA A 136 6.19 6.42 24.10
N HIS A 137 6.06 5.81 22.90
CA HIS A 137 7.10 5.83 21.86
C HIS A 137 6.60 6.15 20.45
N ASP A 138 5.33 6.51 20.29
CA ASP A 138 4.74 7.06 19.06
C ASP A 138 3.87 8.27 19.41
N GLN A 139 4.14 9.41 18.78
CA GLN A 139 3.47 10.67 19.09
C GLN A 139 1.97 10.63 18.77
N ARG A 140 1.54 9.95 17.71
CA ARG A 140 0.12 9.80 17.37
C ARG A 140 -0.61 8.97 18.40
N ASP A 141 0.03 7.89 18.83
CA ASP A 141 -0.52 7.01 19.86
C ASP A 141 -0.57 7.73 21.21
N TYR A 142 0.42 8.58 21.51
CA TYR A 142 0.44 9.41 22.72
C TYR A 142 -0.73 10.39 22.77
N GLU A 143 -0.96 11.12 21.68
CA GLU A 143 -2.08 12.06 21.56
C GLU A 143 -3.43 11.36 21.69
N PHE A 144 -3.59 10.21 21.06
CA PHE A 144 -4.78 9.39 21.15
C PHE A 144 -4.98 8.87 22.60
N ALA A 145 -3.95 8.29 23.18
CA ALA A 145 -4.01 7.76 24.55
C ALA A 145 -4.33 8.86 25.58
N THR A 146 -3.72 10.03 25.44
CA THR A 146 -4.00 11.19 26.29
C THR A 146 -5.45 11.65 26.17
N LYS A 147 -5.96 11.75 24.94
CA LYS A 147 -7.35 12.17 24.66
C LYS A 147 -8.37 11.22 25.25
N PHE A 148 -8.13 9.91 25.17
CA PHE A 148 -9.08 8.88 25.61
C PHE A 148 -8.76 8.28 26.99
N GLY A 149 -7.77 8.80 27.69
CA GLY A 149 -7.41 8.37 29.05
C GLY A 149 -6.86 6.95 29.10
N LEU A 150 -6.11 6.52 28.07
CA LEU A 150 -5.51 5.19 27.97
C LEU A 150 -4.14 5.17 28.68
N LYS A 151 -3.70 3.97 29.07
CA LYS A 151 -2.39 3.78 29.74
C LYS A 151 -1.24 4.16 28.80
N ILE A 152 -0.20 4.78 29.37
CA ILE A 152 1.07 5.09 28.70
C ILE A 152 2.18 4.40 29.49
N ILE A 153 2.85 3.42 28.89
CA ILE A 153 3.87 2.59 29.56
C ILE A 153 5.22 2.76 28.82
N PRO A 154 6.24 3.36 29.44
CA PRO A 154 7.55 3.49 28.83
C PRO A 154 8.26 2.13 28.81
N VAL A 155 8.82 1.78 27.63
CA VAL A 155 9.61 0.56 27.41
C VAL A 155 11.01 0.86 26.87
N LEU A 156 11.34 2.13 26.68
CA LEU A 156 12.69 2.62 26.37
C LEU A 156 13.08 3.66 27.42
N GLU A 157 14.35 3.64 27.79
CA GLU A 157 14.94 4.65 28.65
C GLU A 157 15.14 5.96 27.87
N GLY A 158 14.67 7.08 28.42
CA GLY A 158 14.83 8.41 27.86
C GLY A 158 13.54 9.20 27.76
N GLY A 159 13.68 10.52 27.58
CA GLY A 159 12.57 11.45 27.45
C GLY A 159 11.74 11.69 28.72
N ASP A 160 10.79 12.60 28.61
CA ASP A 160 9.79 12.90 29.64
C ASP A 160 8.38 12.58 29.12
N ILE A 161 7.97 11.34 29.27
CA ILE A 161 6.67 10.84 28.78
C ILE A 161 5.45 11.49 29.46
N SER A 162 5.65 12.36 30.44
CA SER A 162 4.56 13.15 31.02
C SER A 162 4.11 14.30 30.11
N LYS A 163 4.93 14.65 29.11
CA LYS A 163 4.70 15.78 28.19
C LYS A 163 4.45 15.34 26.76
N GLU A 164 5.21 14.37 26.29
CA GLU A 164 5.17 13.89 24.92
C GLU A 164 5.74 12.46 24.80
N ALA A 165 5.54 11.80 23.67
CA ALA A 165 6.15 10.52 23.41
C ALA A 165 7.67 10.64 23.24
N PHE A 166 8.43 9.67 23.77
CA PHE A 166 9.85 9.54 23.47
C PHE A 166 10.04 8.70 22.20
N VAL A 167 10.24 9.36 21.09
CA VAL A 167 10.40 8.73 19.75
C VAL A 167 11.86 8.36 19.42
N GLY A 168 12.79 8.62 20.35
CA GLY A 168 14.20 8.31 20.22
C GLY A 168 14.51 6.81 20.40
N ASP A 169 15.78 6.48 20.21
CA ASP A 169 16.30 5.15 20.54
C ASP A 169 16.84 5.17 21.98
N GLY A 170 16.53 4.14 22.74
CA GLY A 170 16.97 3.98 24.14
C GLY A 170 17.18 2.50 24.48
N VAL A 171 17.76 2.26 25.64
CA VAL A 171 17.87 0.91 26.19
C VAL A 171 16.50 0.44 26.64
N HIS A 172 16.17 -0.83 26.41
CA HIS A 172 14.87 -1.38 26.81
C HIS A 172 14.74 -1.51 28.33
N ILE A 173 13.59 -1.06 28.82
CA ILE A 173 13.13 -1.17 30.22
C ILE A 173 11.69 -1.70 30.22
N ASN A 174 11.22 -2.23 31.33
CA ASN A 174 9.85 -2.76 31.49
C ASN A 174 9.46 -3.78 30.41
N SER A 175 10.43 -4.49 29.84
CA SER A 175 10.31 -5.34 28.65
C SER A 175 10.84 -6.76 28.88
N ASP A 176 10.83 -7.25 30.13
CA ASP A 176 11.21 -8.60 30.52
C ASP A 176 12.55 -9.05 29.88
N PHE A 177 12.50 -10.05 29.00
CA PHE A 177 13.69 -10.61 28.32
C PHE A 177 14.42 -9.63 27.38
N LEU A 178 13.87 -8.46 27.09
CA LEU A 178 14.51 -7.40 26.29
C LEU A 178 15.20 -6.34 27.14
N ASN A 179 14.99 -6.33 28.47
CA ASN A 179 15.60 -5.33 29.35
C ASN A 179 17.12 -5.26 29.18
N GLY A 180 17.64 -4.06 29.07
CA GLY A 180 19.06 -3.80 28.91
C GLY A 180 19.61 -3.92 27.49
N LEU A 181 18.79 -4.35 26.52
CA LEU A 181 19.19 -4.46 25.11
C LEU A 181 18.99 -3.14 24.36
N ASN A 182 19.81 -2.93 23.34
CA ASN A 182 19.61 -1.88 22.33
C ASN A 182 18.47 -2.25 21.35
N LYS A 183 18.12 -1.32 20.47
CA LYS A 183 17.03 -1.48 19.51
C LYS A 183 17.20 -2.68 18.57
N GLU A 184 18.38 -2.82 17.96
CA GLU A 184 18.63 -3.86 16.96
C GLU A 184 18.57 -5.26 17.56
N ASP A 185 19.25 -5.47 18.69
CA ASP A 185 19.24 -6.75 19.41
C ASP A 185 17.84 -7.09 19.90
N SER A 186 17.08 -6.10 20.38
CA SER A 186 15.71 -6.27 20.85
C SER A 186 14.75 -6.66 19.72
N ILE A 187 14.84 -6.01 18.55
CA ILE A 187 14.04 -6.37 17.38
C ILE A 187 14.32 -7.81 16.97
N ASN A 188 15.59 -8.18 16.84
CA ASN A 188 15.98 -9.54 16.43
C ASN A 188 15.49 -10.59 17.45
N LYS A 189 15.69 -10.33 18.72
CA LYS A 189 15.28 -11.23 19.80
C LYS A 189 13.77 -11.37 19.89
N MET A 190 13.01 -10.27 19.73
CA MET A 190 11.55 -10.31 19.71
C MET A 190 11.03 -11.09 18.50
N ILE A 191 11.58 -10.89 17.31
CA ILE A 191 11.18 -11.64 16.10
C ILE A 191 11.40 -13.13 16.34
N SER A 192 12.59 -13.54 16.81
CA SER A 192 12.87 -14.95 17.12
C SER A 192 11.87 -15.53 18.12
N TRP A 193 11.54 -14.78 19.17
CA TRP A 193 10.55 -15.20 20.18
C TRP A 193 9.14 -15.35 19.58
N LEU A 194 8.70 -14.42 18.71
CA LEU A 194 7.41 -14.50 18.04
C LEU A 194 7.32 -15.73 17.14
N GLU A 195 8.39 -16.04 16.41
CA GLU A 195 8.47 -17.22 15.53
C GLU A 195 8.46 -18.53 16.32
N GLU A 196 9.23 -18.63 17.41
CA GLU A 196 9.23 -19.80 18.32
C GLU A 196 7.84 -20.09 18.92
N LYS A 197 7.10 -19.02 19.24
CA LYS A 197 5.73 -19.12 19.79
C LYS A 197 4.65 -19.33 18.72
N ASN A 198 4.98 -19.27 17.43
CA ASN A 198 4.05 -19.31 16.31
C ASN A 198 2.95 -18.20 16.35
N ILE A 199 3.27 -17.05 16.93
CA ILE A 199 2.37 -15.89 17.07
C ILE A 199 2.78 -14.70 16.23
N GLY A 200 3.82 -14.83 15.44
CA GLY A 200 4.30 -13.80 14.51
C GLY A 200 5.51 -14.26 13.72
N ASN A 201 5.92 -13.45 12.79
CA ASN A 201 7.08 -13.70 11.93
C ASN A 201 7.65 -12.39 11.38
N LYS A 202 8.92 -12.43 10.95
CA LYS A 202 9.53 -11.31 10.22
C LYS A 202 8.75 -11.02 8.95
N LYS A 203 8.50 -9.75 8.68
CA LYS A 203 7.78 -9.30 7.49
C LYS A 203 8.44 -8.09 6.85
N ILE A 204 8.42 -8.07 5.53
CA ILE A 204 8.84 -6.91 4.73
C ILE A 204 7.60 -6.38 4.04
N ASN A 205 7.30 -5.11 4.24
CA ASN A 205 6.25 -4.38 3.56
C ASN A 205 6.83 -3.23 2.73
N TYR A 206 6.05 -2.76 1.78
CA TYR A 206 6.39 -1.64 0.90
C TYR A 206 5.26 -0.62 0.92
N LYS A 207 5.61 0.69 0.91
CA LYS A 207 4.63 1.77 0.75
C LYS A 207 4.22 1.97 -0.70
N LEU A 208 4.96 1.37 -1.64
CA LEU A 208 4.68 1.45 -3.06
C LEU A 208 3.23 1.01 -3.31
N ARG A 209 2.44 1.95 -3.85
CA ARG A 209 1.05 1.67 -4.23
C ARG A 209 1.02 0.94 -5.56
N GLU A 210 -0.06 0.18 -5.78
CA GLU A 210 -0.31 -0.44 -7.08
C GLU A 210 -0.30 0.61 -8.20
N TRP A 211 0.30 0.23 -9.32
CA TRP A 211 0.32 1.09 -10.49
C TRP A 211 -0.99 0.97 -11.26
N ILE A 212 -1.86 1.95 -11.08
CA ILE A 212 -3.08 2.09 -11.86
C ILE A 212 -2.72 2.88 -13.13
N PHE A 213 -2.52 2.19 -14.24
CA PHE A 213 -2.12 2.80 -15.51
C PHE A 213 -3.31 3.14 -16.42
N ALA A 214 -4.45 2.50 -16.26
CA ALA A 214 -5.68 2.81 -16.99
C ALA A 214 -6.26 4.16 -16.59
N ARG A 215 -6.65 4.97 -17.58
CA ARG A 215 -7.25 6.30 -17.41
C ARG A 215 -8.41 6.52 -18.38
N GLN A 216 -9.40 7.28 -17.94
CA GLN A 216 -10.53 7.75 -18.74
C GLN A 216 -10.08 8.93 -19.62
N ARG A 217 -9.15 8.65 -20.53
CA ARG A 217 -8.55 9.63 -21.47
C ARG A 217 -8.48 9.02 -22.85
N TYR A 218 -8.66 9.83 -23.88
CA TYR A 218 -8.55 9.39 -25.27
C TYR A 218 -7.09 9.11 -25.67
N TRP A 219 -6.20 10.09 -25.43
CA TRP A 219 -4.80 10.01 -25.82
C TRP A 219 -4.00 9.07 -24.90
N GLY A 220 -3.75 7.88 -25.39
CA GLY A 220 -2.99 6.83 -24.74
C GLY A 220 -3.08 5.53 -25.53
N GLU A 221 -2.24 4.56 -25.23
CA GLU A 221 -2.31 3.24 -25.81
C GLU A 221 -3.63 2.56 -25.42
N PRO A 222 -4.42 2.00 -26.36
CA PRO A 222 -5.64 1.28 -26.02
C PRO A 222 -5.33 -0.04 -25.30
N ILE A 223 -6.24 -0.46 -24.44
CA ILE A 223 -6.12 -1.72 -23.71
C ILE A 223 -6.86 -2.81 -24.49
N PRO A 224 -6.18 -3.87 -24.95
CA PRO A 224 -6.76 -4.91 -25.80
C PRO A 224 -7.61 -5.91 -24.99
N VAL A 225 -8.67 -5.41 -24.33
CA VAL A 225 -9.59 -6.18 -23.49
C VAL A 225 -11.03 -5.90 -23.91
N VAL A 226 -11.86 -6.93 -23.85
CA VAL A 226 -13.30 -6.84 -24.03
C VAL A 226 -14.03 -7.47 -22.84
N TYR A 227 -15.27 -7.03 -22.59
CA TYR A 227 -16.10 -7.49 -21.49
C TYR A 227 -17.43 -8.06 -22.03
N ASP A 228 -17.86 -9.20 -21.52
CA ASP A 228 -19.16 -9.76 -21.80
C ASP A 228 -20.28 -9.10 -20.96
N GLU A 229 -21.50 -9.57 -21.11
CA GLU A 229 -22.68 -9.07 -20.38
C GLU A 229 -22.63 -9.25 -18.86
N ASN A 230 -21.71 -10.08 -18.37
CA ASN A 230 -21.47 -10.35 -16.95
C ASN A 230 -20.20 -9.66 -16.45
N ASP A 231 -19.66 -8.67 -17.17
CA ASP A 231 -18.41 -7.95 -16.89
C ASP A 231 -17.16 -8.87 -16.80
N LYS A 232 -17.23 -10.05 -17.40
CA LYS A 232 -16.07 -10.93 -17.50
C LYS A 232 -15.15 -10.45 -18.62
N ALA A 233 -13.87 -10.21 -18.24
CA ALA A 233 -12.83 -9.73 -19.14
C ALA A 233 -12.23 -10.85 -20.00
N TYR A 234 -11.96 -10.53 -21.29
CA TYR A 234 -11.24 -11.36 -22.24
C TYR A 234 -10.19 -10.52 -22.95
N ILE A 235 -9.00 -11.10 -23.17
CA ILE A 235 -7.91 -10.47 -23.91
C ILE A 235 -8.14 -10.71 -25.41
N LEU A 236 -7.99 -9.67 -26.22
CA LEU A 236 -8.02 -9.80 -27.68
C LEU A 236 -6.84 -10.63 -28.19
N PRO A 237 -7.03 -11.49 -29.20
CA PRO A 237 -5.94 -12.26 -29.80
C PRO A 237 -4.98 -11.35 -30.58
N GLU A 238 -3.77 -11.80 -30.81
CA GLU A 238 -2.75 -11.06 -31.56
C GLU A 238 -3.20 -10.70 -32.98
N SER A 239 -4.06 -11.51 -33.60
CA SER A 239 -4.64 -11.24 -34.93
C SER A 239 -5.45 -9.95 -34.99
N ASP A 240 -5.95 -9.47 -33.85
CA ASP A 240 -6.78 -8.28 -33.74
C ASP A 240 -5.96 -7.02 -33.39
N LEU A 241 -4.63 -7.18 -33.32
CA LEU A 241 -3.70 -6.10 -33.05
C LEU A 241 -3.02 -5.59 -34.35
N PRO A 242 -2.67 -4.32 -34.45
CA PRO A 242 -2.82 -3.29 -33.41
C PRO A 242 -4.28 -2.81 -33.23
N LEU A 243 -4.69 -2.67 -31.97
CA LEU A 243 -5.98 -2.04 -31.67
C LEU A 243 -5.88 -0.52 -31.90
N VAL A 244 -6.61 -0.02 -32.89
CA VAL A 244 -6.55 1.39 -33.27
C VAL A 244 -7.70 2.16 -32.63
N LEU A 245 -7.39 3.33 -32.07
CA LEU A 245 -8.39 4.25 -31.52
C LEU A 245 -9.25 4.85 -32.63
N PRO A 246 -10.58 4.95 -32.46
CA PRO A 246 -11.49 5.57 -33.43
C PRO A 246 -11.36 7.09 -33.36
N GLU A 247 -11.59 7.77 -34.48
CA GLU A 247 -11.77 9.23 -34.44
C GLU A 247 -13.07 9.60 -33.72
N LEU A 248 -13.03 10.70 -32.96
CA LEU A 248 -14.18 11.25 -32.24
C LEU A 248 -14.49 12.66 -32.72
N GLU A 249 -15.77 13.01 -32.77
CA GLU A 249 -16.20 14.40 -32.99
C GLU A 249 -15.93 15.30 -31.77
N ASP A 250 -15.92 14.71 -30.55
CA ASP A 250 -15.68 15.40 -29.29
C ASP A 250 -14.81 14.56 -28.34
N TYR A 251 -13.63 15.04 -28.04
CA TYR A 251 -12.62 14.44 -27.17
C TYR A 251 -12.73 14.89 -25.70
N SER A 252 -13.70 15.71 -25.36
CA SER A 252 -13.87 16.19 -23.99
C SER A 252 -14.32 15.05 -23.07
N PRO A 253 -13.88 15.05 -21.78
CA PRO A 253 -14.38 14.10 -20.81
C PRO A 253 -15.89 14.29 -20.59
N SER A 254 -16.59 13.22 -20.26
CA SER A 254 -18.00 13.29 -19.89
C SER A 254 -18.18 13.99 -18.52
N LYS A 255 -19.39 14.51 -18.27
CA LYS A 255 -19.72 15.11 -16.96
C LYS A 255 -19.78 14.05 -15.84
N SER A 256 -19.99 12.79 -16.20
CA SER A 256 -20.01 11.63 -15.29
C SER A 256 -18.62 11.07 -14.98
N GLY A 257 -17.57 11.55 -15.66
CA GLY A 257 -16.21 11.05 -15.51
C GLY A 257 -15.88 9.84 -16.40
N ASP A 258 -16.81 9.45 -17.27
CA ASP A 258 -16.60 8.34 -18.22
C ASP A 258 -15.56 8.73 -19.29
N SER A 259 -15.00 7.71 -19.92
CA SER A 259 -14.00 7.88 -20.97
C SER A 259 -14.60 8.59 -22.20
N PRO A 260 -13.85 9.48 -22.88
CA PRO A 260 -14.25 9.99 -24.18
C PRO A 260 -14.55 8.88 -25.21
N LEU A 261 -13.89 7.73 -25.11
CA LEU A 261 -14.11 6.57 -25.99
C LEU A 261 -15.51 5.96 -25.85
N ASP A 262 -16.21 6.14 -24.73
CA ASP A 262 -17.58 5.66 -24.56
C ASP A 262 -18.54 6.28 -25.59
N LYS A 263 -18.18 7.44 -26.15
CA LYS A 263 -18.95 8.10 -27.23
C LYS A 263 -18.87 7.36 -28.57
N ALA A 264 -17.82 6.56 -28.78
CA ALA A 264 -17.61 5.77 -29.98
C ALA A 264 -18.39 4.45 -29.95
N THR A 265 -19.72 4.50 -29.86
CA THR A 265 -20.56 3.32 -29.63
C THR A 265 -20.34 2.18 -30.65
N ASN A 266 -20.04 2.50 -31.90
CA ASN A 266 -19.74 1.52 -32.94
C ASN A 266 -18.38 0.83 -32.75
N TRP A 267 -17.42 1.50 -32.10
CA TRP A 267 -16.14 0.93 -31.77
C TRP A 267 -16.21 0.16 -30.44
N VAL A 268 -16.93 0.69 -29.47
CA VAL A 268 -17.09 0.07 -28.14
C VAL A 268 -17.82 -1.27 -28.27
N ASN A 269 -18.96 -1.30 -28.97
CA ASN A 269 -19.72 -2.53 -29.12
C ASN A 269 -19.16 -3.36 -30.29
N THR A 270 -18.75 -4.59 -29.97
CA THR A 270 -18.11 -5.50 -30.92
C THR A 270 -18.55 -6.94 -30.67
N THR A 271 -18.00 -7.86 -31.42
CA THR A 271 -18.22 -9.31 -31.23
C THR A 271 -16.88 -9.99 -30.91
N PHE A 272 -16.90 -10.94 -30.02
CA PHE A 272 -15.77 -11.78 -29.66
C PHE A 272 -16.27 -13.22 -29.47
N ASP A 273 -15.68 -14.19 -30.18
CA ASP A 273 -16.13 -15.59 -30.18
C ASP A 273 -17.64 -15.73 -30.43
N GLY A 274 -18.20 -14.91 -31.37
CA GLY A 274 -19.61 -14.92 -31.75
C GLY A 274 -20.57 -14.33 -30.69
N LYS A 275 -20.04 -13.72 -29.61
CA LYS A 275 -20.84 -13.04 -28.58
C LYS A 275 -20.69 -11.53 -28.69
N ASN A 276 -21.74 -10.83 -28.31
CA ASN A 276 -21.68 -9.37 -28.17
C ASN A 276 -20.88 -9.01 -26.93
N VAL A 277 -19.90 -8.13 -27.08
CA VAL A 277 -19.01 -7.68 -26.02
C VAL A 277 -18.75 -6.17 -26.14
N LYS A 278 -18.21 -5.57 -25.08
CA LYS A 278 -17.78 -4.17 -25.09
C LYS A 278 -16.27 -4.08 -24.94
N ARG A 279 -15.61 -3.23 -25.75
CA ARG A 279 -14.20 -2.91 -25.58
C ARG A 279 -13.96 -2.09 -24.33
N GLU A 280 -12.78 -2.28 -23.70
CA GLU A 280 -12.29 -1.37 -22.68
C GLU A 280 -12.12 0.04 -23.27
N THR A 281 -12.66 1.02 -22.57
CA THR A 281 -12.66 2.42 -23.02
C THR A 281 -11.63 3.30 -22.32
N SER A 282 -10.96 2.78 -21.28
CA SER A 282 -9.77 3.42 -20.72
C SER A 282 -8.57 3.21 -21.63
N THR A 283 -7.61 4.13 -21.54
CA THR A 283 -6.33 4.02 -22.24
C THR A 283 -5.16 4.10 -21.24
N MET A 284 -3.94 3.92 -21.72
CA MET A 284 -2.71 3.99 -20.94
C MET A 284 -1.90 5.26 -21.27
N PRO A 285 -2.37 6.48 -20.93
CA PRO A 285 -1.78 7.74 -21.40
C PRO A 285 -0.45 8.12 -20.76
N GLY A 286 0.00 7.38 -19.77
CA GLY A 286 1.24 7.69 -19.07
C GLY A 286 1.92 6.48 -18.48
N ARG A 287 3.25 6.48 -18.50
CA ARG A 287 4.12 5.45 -17.92
C ARG A 287 4.04 4.06 -18.57
N ALA A 288 3.24 3.87 -19.62
CA ALA A 288 3.26 2.67 -20.45
C ALA A 288 4.30 2.84 -21.56
N GLY A 289 3.97 3.48 -22.67
CA GLY A 289 4.90 3.70 -23.78
C GLY A 289 6.18 4.41 -23.36
N SER A 290 6.12 5.39 -22.46
CA SER A 290 7.30 6.07 -21.93
C SER A 290 8.27 5.16 -21.16
N SER A 291 7.83 4.00 -20.72
CA SER A 291 8.67 3.06 -19.96
C SER A 291 9.55 2.18 -20.85
N TRP A 292 9.23 2.07 -22.13
CA TRP A 292 9.94 1.19 -23.07
C TRP A 292 10.35 1.86 -24.40
N TYR A 293 9.90 3.11 -24.68
CA TYR A 293 10.11 3.76 -25.99
C TYR A 293 11.57 3.80 -26.43
N PHE A 294 12.52 3.97 -25.51
CA PHE A 294 13.95 4.05 -25.80
C PHE A 294 14.52 2.75 -26.36
N LEU A 295 13.95 1.60 -26.03
CA LEU A 295 14.29 0.32 -26.63
C LEU A 295 13.74 0.24 -28.05
N ARG A 296 12.48 0.65 -28.27
CA ARG A 296 11.85 0.65 -29.58
C ARG A 296 12.49 1.62 -30.56
N TYR A 297 13.09 2.73 -30.09
CA TYR A 297 13.85 3.66 -30.92
C TYR A 297 15.07 3.04 -31.60
N ILE A 298 15.59 1.96 -31.07
CA ILE A 298 16.73 1.26 -31.66
C ILE A 298 16.35 0.59 -32.99
N ASP A 299 15.10 0.10 -33.09
CA ASP A 299 14.58 -0.57 -34.27
C ASP A 299 13.09 -0.25 -34.53
N PRO A 300 12.76 1.03 -34.84
CA PRO A 300 11.39 1.53 -34.83
C PRO A 300 10.51 1.00 -35.97
N LYS A 301 11.10 0.41 -37.02
CA LYS A 301 10.42 -0.08 -38.21
C LYS A 301 10.33 -1.61 -38.28
N ASN A 302 10.66 -2.30 -37.22
CA ASN A 302 10.59 -3.75 -37.17
C ASN A 302 9.14 -4.19 -36.93
N ASP A 303 8.57 -4.91 -37.88
CA ASP A 303 7.20 -5.42 -37.80
C ASP A 303 7.12 -6.85 -37.24
N ASN A 304 8.27 -7.51 -37.02
CA ASN A 304 8.33 -8.90 -36.59
C ASN A 304 8.60 -9.08 -35.08
N GLU A 305 9.35 -8.16 -34.50
CA GLU A 305 9.73 -8.19 -33.09
C GLU A 305 9.79 -6.78 -32.50
N PHE A 306 9.80 -6.68 -31.17
CA PHE A 306 9.82 -5.39 -30.47
C PHE A 306 11.03 -4.53 -30.85
N ALA A 307 12.22 -5.14 -30.92
CA ALA A 307 13.44 -4.58 -31.47
C ALA A 307 14.43 -5.73 -31.71
N ASN A 308 15.23 -5.64 -32.78
CA ASN A 308 16.20 -6.68 -33.11
C ASN A 308 17.23 -6.88 -31.99
N GLN A 309 17.43 -8.11 -31.58
CA GLN A 309 18.29 -8.48 -30.45
C GLN A 309 19.77 -8.07 -30.65
N GLU A 310 20.31 -8.17 -31.87
CA GLU A 310 21.68 -7.75 -32.14
C GLU A 310 21.84 -6.23 -32.07
N LEU A 311 20.83 -5.47 -32.51
CA LEU A 311 20.80 -4.01 -32.36
C LEU A 311 20.67 -3.60 -30.89
N LEU A 312 19.86 -4.29 -30.11
CA LEU A 312 19.77 -4.06 -28.67
C LEU A 312 21.08 -4.31 -27.96
N LYS A 313 21.78 -5.43 -28.26
CA LYS A 313 23.10 -5.74 -27.69
C LYS A 313 24.16 -4.71 -28.09
N HIS A 314 24.04 -4.11 -29.28
CA HIS A 314 25.01 -3.12 -29.75
C HIS A 314 24.81 -1.75 -29.11
N TRP A 315 23.55 -1.29 -28.98
CA TRP A 315 23.25 0.07 -28.56
C TRP A 315 22.94 0.22 -27.05
N MET A 316 22.64 -0.88 -26.34
CA MET A 316 22.46 -0.86 -24.89
C MET A 316 23.76 -1.27 -24.16
N PRO A 317 23.98 -0.81 -22.92
CA PRO A 317 23.17 0.14 -22.17
C PRO A 317 23.27 1.56 -22.71
N VAL A 318 22.29 2.42 -22.36
CA VAL A 318 22.29 3.85 -22.70
C VAL A 318 23.48 4.56 -22.03
N ASP A 319 24.31 5.26 -22.81
CA ASP A 319 25.49 5.94 -22.30
C ASP A 319 25.17 7.22 -21.50
N LEU A 320 24.17 7.97 -21.96
CA LEU A 320 23.72 9.21 -21.32
C LEU A 320 22.21 9.40 -21.47
N TYR A 321 21.52 9.60 -20.37
CA TYR A 321 20.08 9.86 -20.34
C TYR A 321 19.80 11.13 -19.53
N VAL A 322 19.30 12.18 -20.20
CA VAL A 322 19.11 13.50 -19.61
C VAL A 322 17.65 13.73 -19.23
N GLY A 323 17.41 14.11 -17.98
CA GLY A 323 16.09 14.44 -17.45
C GLY A 323 16.18 15.05 -16.06
N GLY A 324 15.10 15.65 -15.60
CA GLY A 324 15.02 16.25 -14.27
C GLY A 324 14.73 15.23 -13.17
N PRO A 325 14.90 15.61 -11.89
CA PRO A 325 14.68 14.72 -10.73
C PRO A 325 13.23 14.24 -10.60
N GLU A 326 12.27 14.93 -11.21
CA GLU A 326 10.85 14.51 -11.28
C GLU A 326 10.64 13.18 -12.00
N HIS A 327 11.61 12.77 -12.84
CA HIS A 327 11.57 11.49 -13.54
C HIS A 327 12.15 10.33 -12.74
N ALA A 328 12.80 10.59 -11.60
CA ALA A 328 13.46 9.56 -10.78
C ALA A 328 12.52 8.43 -10.38
N VAL A 329 11.28 8.75 -10.03
CA VAL A 329 10.26 7.78 -9.61
C VAL A 329 9.42 7.32 -10.79
N GLY A 330 8.65 8.25 -11.38
CA GLY A 330 7.61 7.91 -12.34
C GLY A 330 8.13 7.24 -13.62
N HIS A 331 9.24 7.75 -14.18
CA HIS A 331 9.79 7.23 -15.43
C HIS A 331 10.88 6.18 -15.19
N LEU A 332 11.94 6.51 -14.46
CA LEU A 332 13.10 5.63 -14.32
C LEU A 332 12.78 4.33 -13.59
N LEU A 333 11.90 4.38 -12.57
CA LEU A 333 11.50 3.18 -11.83
C LEU A 333 10.68 2.22 -12.71
N TYR A 334 9.71 2.76 -13.47
CA TYR A 334 8.89 1.93 -14.36
C TYR A 334 9.64 1.44 -15.59
N SER A 335 10.55 2.26 -16.16
CA SER A 335 11.43 1.82 -17.24
C SER A 335 12.32 0.67 -16.82
N ARG A 336 12.87 0.71 -15.61
CA ARG A 336 13.64 -0.39 -15.04
C ARG A 336 12.78 -1.65 -14.88
N PHE A 337 11.59 -1.53 -14.33
CA PHE A 337 10.65 -2.65 -14.18
C PHE A 337 10.31 -3.30 -15.52
N TRP A 338 10.01 -2.50 -16.56
CA TRP A 338 9.74 -3.00 -17.91
C TRP A 338 10.95 -3.70 -18.52
N ASN A 339 12.14 -3.14 -18.35
CA ASN A 339 13.38 -3.75 -18.86
C ASN A 339 13.65 -5.10 -18.18
N GLU A 340 13.46 -5.21 -16.88
CA GLU A 340 13.61 -6.48 -16.16
C GLU A 340 12.56 -7.51 -16.63
N TYR A 341 11.30 -7.09 -16.80
CA TYR A 341 10.24 -7.96 -17.31
C TYR A 341 10.52 -8.46 -18.72
N LEU A 342 10.96 -7.58 -19.62
CA LEU A 342 11.32 -7.96 -21.01
C LEU A 342 12.52 -8.93 -21.02
N PHE A 343 13.50 -8.70 -20.16
CA PHE A 343 14.63 -9.63 -19.99
C PHE A 343 14.17 -11.02 -19.53
N ASP A 344 13.27 -11.10 -18.57
CA ASP A 344 12.72 -12.37 -18.07
C ASP A 344 11.89 -13.12 -19.13
N LYS A 345 11.41 -12.40 -20.15
CA LYS A 345 10.65 -12.97 -21.28
C LYS A 345 11.52 -13.37 -22.47
N GLY A 346 12.82 -13.09 -22.46
CA GLY A 346 13.78 -13.38 -23.55
C GLY A 346 13.96 -12.20 -24.47
#